data_5104b32e8c64233310ac5b8195bfd1e1
#
_entry.id   5104b32e8c64233310ac5b8195bfd1e1
#
_cell.length_a   1.000
_cell.length_b   1.000
_cell.length_c   1.000
_cell.angle_alpha   90.00
_cell.angle_beta   90.00
_cell.angle_gamma   90.00
#
_symmetry.space_group_name_H-M   'P 1'
#
loop_
_entity.id
_entity.type
_entity.pdbx_description
1 polymer ?
#
loop_
_entity_poly.entity_id
_entity_poly.type
_entity_poly.pdbx_seq_one_letter_code
_entity_poly.pdbx_strand_id
1 'polypeptide(L)'
;MFTQLINLLIKKPIWSLSFLIVVIVTSFLQIQNFSLDASSESLSLDGDNNLELYLDTQKTFGSDESLLISYTSENSLIEPEQLINLRSFRDKLLEINGVDSVISLLDVSLFQSPPLTLIELASDVYTIDNGKADLDYVENELKTSPLYASNLISKDLKTTALLIPLSADDPTVIIDDEILKKMIFDIRSTMDEYRDDAS
;
A
#
# COMPACT_ATOMS: atom_id res chain seq x y z
N MET A 1 19.77 -8.14 -51.39
CA MET A 1 18.42 -8.09 -50.80
C MET A 1 18.11 -6.69 -50.30
N PHE A 2 18.95 -6.08 -49.44
CA PHE A 2 18.77 -4.73 -48.88
C PHE A 2 18.65 -3.61 -49.93
N THR A 3 19.50 -3.60 -50.95
CA THR A 3 19.51 -2.63 -52.06
C THR A 3 18.26 -2.67 -52.94
N GLN A 4 17.65 -3.83 -53.09
CA GLN A 4 16.39 -3.94 -53.84
C GLN A 4 15.20 -3.37 -53.08
N LEU A 5 15.20 -3.53 -51.76
CA LEU A 5 14.18 -2.98 -50.86
C LEU A 5 14.26 -1.44 -50.83
N ILE A 6 15.46 -0.88 -50.73
CA ILE A 6 15.69 0.58 -50.81
C ILE A 6 15.23 1.17 -52.13
N ASN A 7 15.54 0.51 -53.26
CA ASN A 7 15.10 0.96 -54.59
C ASN A 7 13.58 0.89 -54.75
N LEU A 8 12.89 -0.06 -54.15
CA LEU A 8 11.45 -0.17 -54.16
C LEU A 8 10.77 0.94 -53.33
N LEU A 9 11.34 1.27 -52.19
CA LEU A 9 10.90 2.37 -51.33
C LEU A 9 11.03 3.73 -52.02
N ILE A 10 12.15 3.97 -52.73
CA ILE A 10 12.40 5.23 -53.45
C ILE A 10 11.52 5.35 -54.72
N LYS A 11 11.28 4.26 -55.46
CA LYS A 11 10.50 4.30 -56.68
C LYS A 11 8.99 4.45 -56.48
N LYS A 12 8.46 4.09 -55.32
CA LYS A 12 7.04 4.19 -54.97
C LYS A 12 6.81 4.83 -53.61
N PRO A 13 7.08 6.12 -53.45
CA PRO A 13 7.05 6.79 -52.14
C PRO A 13 5.67 6.75 -51.47
N ILE A 14 4.59 6.77 -52.26
CA ILE A 14 3.21 6.71 -51.74
C ILE A 14 2.93 5.36 -51.07
N TRP A 15 3.37 4.24 -51.68
CA TRP A 15 3.21 2.91 -51.11
C TRP A 15 4.04 2.72 -49.81
N SER A 16 5.22 3.26 -49.81
CA SER A 16 6.09 3.26 -48.64
C SER A 16 5.48 4.05 -47.48
N LEU A 17 4.93 5.24 -47.77
CA LEU A 17 4.25 6.07 -46.78
C LEU A 17 2.98 5.40 -46.25
N SER A 18 2.17 4.78 -47.13
CA SER A 18 0.98 4.03 -46.70
C SER A 18 1.32 2.85 -45.84
N PHE A 19 2.37 2.10 -46.15
CA PHE A 19 2.85 1.01 -45.30
C PHE A 19 3.31 1.50 -43.91
N LEU A 20 4.02 2.61 -43.89
CA LEU A 20 4.46 3.22 -42.60
C LEU A 20 3.26 3.65 -41.73
N ILE A 21 2.26 4.28 -42.36
CA ILE A 21 1.02 4.68 -41.67
C ILE A 21 0.28 3.46 -41.12
N VAL A 22 0.18 2.38 -41.87
CA VAL A 22 -0.46 1.13 -41.41
C VAL A 22 0.29 0.56 -40.22
N VAL A 23 1.62 0.53 -40.23
CA VAL A 23 2.43 0.06 -39.10
C VAL A 23 2.22 0.94 -37.86
N ILE A 24 2.20 2.26 -38.02
CA ILE A 24 1.96 3.19 -36.94
C ILE A 24 0.56 2.98 -36.34
N VAL A 25 -0.46 2.89 -37.16
CA VAL A 25 -1.84 2.69 -36.69
C VAL A 25 -2.01 1.35 -36.00
N THR A 26 -1.46 0.27 -36.56
CA THR A 26 -1.52 -1.05 -35.90
C THR A 26 -0.75 -1.08 -34.57
N SER A 27 0.40 -0.41 -34.46
CA SER A 27 1.14 -0.28 -33.23
C SER A 27 0.36 0.52 -32.19
N PHE A 28 -0.29 1.60 -32.61
CA PHE A 28 -1.11 2.42 -31.71
C PHE A 28 -2.31 1.66 -31.15
N LEU A 29 -2.96 0.83 -31.98
CA LEU A 29 -4.09 -0.01 -31.54
C LEU A 29 -3.65 -1.10 -30.54
N GLN A 30 -2.39 -1.51 -30.58
CA GLN A 30 -1.85 -2.52 -29.66
C GLN A 30 -1.34 -1.93 -28.33
N ILE A 31 -1.21 -0.62 -28.20
CA ILE A 31 -0.79 0.04 -26.95
C ILE A 31 -1.75 -0.29 -25.79
N GLN A 32 -3.03 -0.47 -26.08
CA GLN A 32 -4.03 -0.83 -25.05
C GLN A 32 -3.80 -2.22 -24.44
N ASN A 33 -3.11 -3.11 -25.14
CA ASN A 33 -2.78 -4.45 -24.69
C ASN A 33 -1.36 -4.54 -24.09
N PHE A 34 -0.66 -3.41 -24.01
CA PHE A 34 0.67 -3.37 -23.43
C PHE A 34 0.54 -3.27 -21.90
N SER A 35 0.87 -4.35 -21.21
CA SER A 35 1.04 -4.37 -19.76
C SER A 35 2.53 -4.46 -19.44
N LEU A 36 3.00 -3.54 -18.60
CA LEU A 36 4.34 -3.62 -18.04
C LEU A 36 4.23 -4.36 -16.71
N ASP A 37 4.80 -5.53 -16.64
CA ASP A 37 4.98 -6.23 -15.38
C ASP A 37 6.17 -5.58 -14.64
N ALA A 38 5.85 -4.80 -13.61
CA ALA A 38 6.82 -4.12 -12.75
C ALA A 38 6.95 -4.81 -11.39
N SER A 39 6.51 -6.07 -11.28
CA SER A 39 6.67 -6.87 -10.06
C SER A 39 8.14 -7.09 -9.73
N SER A 40 8.44 -7.27 -8.46
CA SER A 40 9.80 -7.62 -8.00
C SER A 40 10.28 -8.93 -8.62
N GLU A 41 9.35 -9.82 -8.97
CA GLU A 41 9.59 -11.11 -9.60
C GLU A 41 10.08 -10.97 -11.03
N SER A 42 9.54 -10.01 -11.79
CA SER A 42 9.96 -9.74 -13.17
C SER A 42 11.40 -9.20 -13.28
N LEU A 43 11.95 -8.69 -12.18
CA LEU A 43 13.35 -8.23 -12.09
C LEU A 43 14.31 -9.34 -11.68
N SER A 44 13.80 -10.50 -11.28
CA SER A 44 14.62 -11.67 -10.90
C SER A 44 15.02 -12.47 -12.14
N LEU A 45 16.21 -13.07 -12.09
CA LEU A 45 16.68 -13.92 -13.18
C LEU A 45 15.88 -15.23 -13.22
N ASP A 46 15.38 -15.59 -14.40
CA ASP A 46 14.75 -16.90 -14.63
C ASP A 46 15.69 -18.03 -14.21
N GLY A 47 15.22 -18.89 -13.31
CA GLY A 47 15.98 -20.04 -12.80
C GLY A 47 16.86 -19.75 -11.58
N ASP A 48 16.66 -18.64 -10.87
CA ASP A 48 17.31 -18.42 -9.58
C ASP A 48 16.66 -19.29 -8.50
N ASN A 49 17.45 -20.18 -7.90
CA ASN A 49 17.03 -21.05 -6.79
C ASN A 49 16.54 -20.24 -5.57
N ASN A 50 17.02 -19.02 -5.40
CA ASN A 50 16.58 -18.14 -4.31
C ASN A 50 15.17 -17.61 -4.56
N LEU A 51 14.80 -17.39 -5.82
CA LEU A 51 13.45 -17.00 -6.19
C LEU A 51 12.45 -18.13 -5.90
N GLU A 52 12.79 -19.37 -6.25
CA GLU A 52 11.95 -20.54 -5.90
C GLU A 52 11.75 -20.66 -4.39
N LEU A 53 12.81 -20.50 -3.61
CA LEU A 53 12.75 -20.54 -2.15
C LEU A 53 11.90 -19.38 -1.60
N TYR A 54 12.02 -18.18 -2.17
CA TYR A 54 11.21 -17.01 -1.78
C TYR A 54 9.73 -17.27 -2.04
N LEU A 55 9.37 -17.72 -3.24
CA LEU A 55 8.00 -18.02 -3.62
C LEU A 55 7.39 -19.16 -2.78
N ASP A 56 8.18 -20.17 -2.42
CA ASP A 56 7.72 -21.26 -1.56
C ASP A 56 7.53 -20.79 -0.10
N THR A 57 8.38 -19.87 0.33
CA THR A 57 8.24 -19.21 1.64
C THR A 57 7.00 -18.34 1.68
N GLN A 58 6.73 -17.54 0.63
CA GLN A 58 5.50 -16.75 0.50
C GLN A 58 4.23 -17.63 0.54
N LYS A 59 4.24 -18.78 -0.16
CA LYS A 59 3.11 -19.72 -0.13
C LYS A 59 2.86 -20.29 1.27
N THR A 60 3.92 -20.41 2.07
CA THR A 60 3.82 -21.01 3.41
C THR A 60 3.45 -20.00 4.48
N PHE A 61 3.97 -18.79 4.40
CA PHE A 61 3.91 -17.77 5.45
C PHE A 61 3.08 -16.52 5.05
N GLY A 62 2.60 -16.45 3.82
CA GLY A 62 1.92 -15.27 3.26
C GLY A 62 2.89 -14.28 2.61
N SER A 63 2.32 -13.25 1.98
CA SER A 63 3.08 -12.14 1.38
C SER A 63 3.28 -11.03 2.41
N ASP A 64 4.46 -10.41 2.42
CA ASP A 64 4.75 -9.21 3.21
C ASP A 64 4.26 -7.92 2.52
N GLU A 65 3.54 -8.06 1.41
CA GLU A 65 3.04 -6.91 0.66
C GLU A 65 1.99 -6.14 1.48
N SER A 66 2.15 -4.83 1.49
CA SER A 66 1.23 -3.96 2.21
C SER A 66 1.14 -2.59 1.56
N LEU A 67 -0.01 -1.95 1.69
CA LEU A 67 -0.19 -0.55 1.36
C LEU A 67 0.07 0.31 2.60
N LEU A 68 0.86 1.36 2.43
CA LEU A 68 1.13 2.33 3.47
C LEU A 68 0.42 3.65 3.12
N ILE A 69 -0.44 4.10 4.02
CA ILE A 69 -1.16 5.36 3.91
C ILE A 69 -0.60 6.31 4.96
N SER A 70 -0.20 7.52 4.56
CA SER A 70 0.17 8.58 5.49
C SER A 70 -1.07 9.42 5.81
N TYR A 71 -1.38 9.57 7.09
CA TYR A 71 -2.45 10.41 7.59
C TYR A 71 -1.87 11.58 8.38
N THR A 72 -2.21 12.80 8.01
CA THR A 72 -1.72 14.03 8.65
C THR A 72 -2.90 14.88 9.12
N SER A 73 -2.83 15.34 10.36
CA SER A 73 -3.79 16.22 10.99
C SER A 73 -3.20 17.62 11.22
N GLU A 74 -4.03 18.62 11.30
CA GLU A 74 -3.62 19.98 11.69
C GLU A 74 -3.21 20.06 13.16
N ASN A 75 -3.87 19.28 14.02
CA ASN A 75 -3.64 19.21 15.46
C ASN A 75 -2.94 17.90 15.85
N SER A 76 -2.61 17.74 17.13
CA SER A 76 -2.03 16.51 17.64
C SER A 76 -3.00 15.33 17.48
N LEU A 77 -2.53 14.22 16.93
CA LEU A 77 -3.32 13.00 16.76
C LEU A 77 -3.78 12.36 18.09
N ILE A 78 -3.21 12.78 19.21
CA ILE A 78 -3.60 12.29 20.54
C ILE A 78 -4.81 13.04 21.09
N GLU A 79 -5.18 14.16 20.50
CA GLU A 79 -6.41 14.87 20.88
C GLU A 79 -7.64 13.99 20.61
N PRO A 80 -8.62 13.95 21.51
CA PRO A 80 -9.79 13.06 21.38
C PRO A 80 -10.54 13.20 20.06
N GLU A 81 -10.65 14.42 19.53
CA GLU A 81 -11.29 14.69 18.24
C GLU A 81 -10.52 14.07 17.08
N GLN A 82 -9.18 14.18 17.10
CA GLN A 82 -8.36 13.63 16.05
C GLN A 82 -8.30 12.09 16.10
N LEU A 83 -8.36 11.49 17.30
CA LEU A 83 -8.50 10.04 17.45
C LEU A 83 -9.84 9.54 16.89
N ILE A 84 -10.92 10.30 17.07
CA ILE A 84 -12.24 9.97 16.50
C ILE A 84 -12.16 10.04 14.96
N ASN A 85 -11.55 11.08 14.40
CA ASN A 85 -11.39 11.24 12.96
C ASN A 85 -10.52 10.10 12.36
N LEU A 86 -9.41 9.78 12.99
CA LEU A 86 -8.56 8.67 12.58
C LEU A 86 -9.29 7.32 12.63
N ARG A 87 -10.09 7.08 13.69
CA ARG A 87 -10.92 5.88 13.79
C ARG A 87 -11.96 5.82 12.67
N SER A 88 -12.67 6.91 12.41
CA SER A 88 -13.65 7.00 11.34
C SER A 88 -13.01 6.74 9.96
N PHE A 89 -11.82 7.27 9.71
CA PHE A 89 -11.07 7.01 8.49
C PHE A 89 -10.68 5.53 8.36
N ARG A 90 -10.09 4.93 9.43
CA ARG A 90 -9.75 3.51 9.47
C ARG A 90 -10.97 2.63 9.18
N ASP A 91 -12.09 2.92 9.84
CA ASP A 91 -13.32 2.12 9.72
C ASP A 91 -13.89 2.20 8.28
N LYS A 92 -13.82 3.37 7.63
CA LYS A 92 -14.19 3.48 6.20
C LYS A 92 -13.23 2.69 5.28
N LEU A 93 -11.95 2.62 5.59
CA LEU A 93 -11.02 1.76 4.83
C LEU A 93 -11.37 0.27 4.97
N LEU A 94 -11.83 -0.16 6.15
CA LEU A 94 -12.27 -1.53 6.40
C LEU A 94 -13.57 -1.91 5.66
N GLU A 95 -14.38 -0.92 5.21
CA GLU A 95 -15.57 -1.18 4.40
C GLU A 95 -15.24 -1.48 2.93
N ILE A 96 -14.00 -1.23 2.49
CA ILE A 96 -13.57 -1.45 1.12
C ILE A 96 -13.37 -2.94 0.87
N ASN A 97 -13.96 -3.43 -0.22
CA ASN A 97 -13.84 -4.85 -0.58
C ASN A 97 -12.37 -5.23 -0.87
N GLY A 98 -11.88 -6.24 -0.17
CA GLY A 98 -10.49 -6.71 -0.24
C GLY A 98 -9.56 -6.11 0.82
N VAL A 99 -10.08 -5.24 1.70
CA VAL A 99 -9.37 -4.75 2.89
C VAL A 99 -9.84 -5.54 4.10
N ASP A 100 -9.05 -6.51 4.54
CA ASP A 100 -9.38 -7.38 5.68
C ASP A 100 -8.95 -6.78 7.01
N SER A 101 -7.89 -6.01 7.02
CA SER A 101 -7.38 -5.34 8.22
C SER A 101 -6.68 -4.01 7.90
N VAL A 102 -6.72 -3.10 8.85
CA VAL A 102 -6.00 -1.83 8.81
C VAL A 102 -5.31 -1.63 10.15
N ILE A 103 -3.99 -1.62 10.14
CA ILE A 103 -3.18 -1.39 11.34
C ILE A 103 -2.84 0.10 11.41
N SER A 104 -3.17 0.74 12.52
CA SER A 104 -2.99 2.16 12.73
C SER A 104 -2.38 2.47 14.09
N LEU A 105 -2.18 3.75 14.38
CA LEU A 105 -1.82 4.22 15.73
C LEU A 105 -2.79 3.75 16.82
N LEU A 106 -4.05 3.49 16.47
CA LEU A 106 -5.08 3.07 17.41
C LEU A 106 -4.86 1.64 17.91
N ASP A 107 -4.23 0.79 17.09
CA ASP A 107 -4.15 -0.66 17.26
C ASP A 107 -2.82 -1.12 17.87
N VAL A 108 -1.82 -0.24 17.95
CA VAL A 108 -0.49 -0.60 18.46
C VAL A 108 -0.51 -0.85 19.97
N SER A 109 0.24 -1.86 20.39
CA SER A 109 0.38 -2.22 21.79
C SER A 109 1.18 -1.16 22.54
N LEU A 110 0.64 -0.61 23.61
CA LEU A 110 1.30 0.36 24.48
C LEU A 110 1.80 -0.33 25.76
N PHE A 111 3.02 -0.03 26.15
CA PHE A 111 3.71 -0.71 27.25
C PHE A 111 3.89 0.17 28.47
N GLN A 112 3.75 1.49 28.32
CA GLN A 112 3.95 2.50 29.35
C GLN A 112 2.75 3.45 29.52
N SER A 113 1.58 3.07 29.00
CA SER A 113 0.40 3.93 28.98
C SER A 113 -0.85 3.21 29.52
N PRO A 114 -0.97 3.02 30.85
CA PRO A 114 -0.09 3.40 31.96
C PRO A 114 1.15 2.49 32.06
N PRO A 115 2.14 2.83 32.94
CA PRO A 115 3.27 1.95 33.21
C PRO A 115 2.79 0.60 33.76
N LEU A 116 3.07 -0.49 33.04
CA LEU A 116 2.58 -1.83 33.34
C LEU A 116 3.69 -2.73 33.87
N THR A 117 3.33 -3.65 34.75
CA THR A 117 4.20 -4.75 35.14
C THR A 117 4.30 -5.81 34.07
N LEU A 118 5.35 -6.64 34.09
CA LEU A 118 5.49 -7.76 33.12
C LEU A 118 4.34 -8.75 33.18
N ILE A 119 3.67 -8.90 34.31
CA ILE A 119 2.52 -9.80 34.45
C ILE A 119 1.30 -9.22 33.76
N GLU A 120 1.06 -7.91 33.89
CA GLU A 120 -0.04 -7.23 33.21
C GLU A 120 0.16 -7.23 31.69
N LEU A 121 1.38 -6.97 31.22
CA LEU A 121 1.73 -7.06 29.80
C LEU A 121 1.55 -8.47 29.22
N ALA A 122 1.78 -9.51 30.01
CA ALA A 122 1.58 -10.89 29.58
C ALA A 122 0.10 -11.32 29.57
N SER A 123 -0.75 -10.63 30.33
CA SER A 123 -2.16 -10.97 30.51
C SER A 123 -3.10 -10.19 29.60
N ASP A 124 -2.69 -8.99 29.16
CA ASP A 124 -3.57 -8.09 28.40
C ASP A 124 -2.79 -7.14 27.46
N VAL A 125 -3.46 -6.70 26.41
CA VAL A 125 -2.92 -5.73 25.44
C VAL A 125 -3.61 -4.39 25.66
N TYR A 126 -2.82 -3.34 25.82
CA TYR A 126 -3.29 -1.97 25.98
C TYR A 126 -3.11 -1.23 24.68
N THR A 127 -4.20 -0.75 24.10
CA THR A 127 -4.22 0.05 22.87
C THR A 127 -5.13 1.26 23.07
N ILE A 128 -4.99 2.26 22.22
CA ILE A 128 -5.91 3.39 22.22
C ILE A 128 -7.32 2.93 21.84
N ASP A 129 -7.43 2.00 20.91
CA ASP A 129 -8.72 1.54 20.38
C ASP A 129 -9.55 0.78 21.41
N ASN A 130 -8.93 -0.07 22.22
CA ASN A 130 -9.65 -0.83 23.25
C ASN A 130 -9.98 -0.02 24.52
N GLY A 131 -9.56 1.25 24.57
CA GLY A 131 -9.85 2.17 25.66
C GLY A 131 -9.13 1.85 26.98
N LYS A 132 -8.15 0.93 26.97
CA LYS A 132 -7.36 0.58 28.15
C LYS A 132 -6.14 1.49 28.33
N ALA A 133 -5.69 2.13 27.25
CA ALA A 133 -4.59 3.09 27.31
C ALA A 133 -5.02 4.37 28.04
N ASP A 134 -4.14 4.85 28.88
CA ASP A 134 -4.30 6.15 29.55
C ASP A 134 -3.65 7.23 28.70
N LEU A 135 -4.47 8.10 28.09
CA LEU A 135 -4.04 9.12 27.16
C LEU A 135 -3.03 10.11 27.74
N ASP A 136 -3.03 10.32 29.08
CA ASP A 136 -2.05 11.19 29.73
C ASP A 136 -0.61 10.64 29.60
N TYR A 137 -0.46 9.31 29.46
CA TYR A 137 0.83 8.65 29.29
C TYR A 137 1.15 8.37 27.81
N VAL A 138 0.15 8.19 26.97
CA VAL A 138 0.30 7.83 25.55
C VAL A 138 1.19 8.82 24.82
N GLU A 139 0.97 10.12 25.01
CA GLU A 139 1.76 11.16 24.36
C GLU A 139 3.26 11.02 24.66
N ASN A 140 3.61 10.78 25.92
CA ASN A 140 4.99 10.61 26.32
C ASN A 140 5.58 9.32 25.73
N GLU A 141 4.85 8.21 25.78
CA GLU A 141 5.33 6.94 25.22
C GLU A 141 5.58 7.06 23.72
N LEU A 142 4.66 7.64 22.96
CA LEU A 142 4.79 7.82 21.52
C LEU A 142 5.97 8.73 21.14
N LYS A 143 6.30 9.72 21.95
CA LYS A 143 7.44 10.63 21.72
C LYS A 143 8.78 10.02 22.08
N THR A 144 8.83 9.16 23.09
CA THR A 144 10.10 8.71 23.69
C THR A 144 10.45 7.27 23.36
N SER A 145 9.47 6.43 23.07
CA SER A 145 9.71 5.03 22.74
C SER A 145 10.38 4.89 21.36
N PRO A 146 11.50 4.17 21.26
CA PRO A 146 12.16 3.90 19.98
C PRO A 146 11.32 3.05 19.04
N LEU A 147 10.26 2.41 19.52
CA LEU A 147 9.34 1.63 18.69
C LEU A 147 8.43 2.54 17.86
N TYR A 148 7.99 3.66 18.43
CA TYR A 148 6.96 4.51 17.82
C TYR A 148 7.49 5.83 17.31
N ALA A 149 8.41 6.45 18.07
CA ALA A 149 8.95 7.78 17.73
C ALA A 149 9.64 7.79 16.36
N SER A 150 9.15 8.60 15.45
CA SER A 150 9.65 8.72 14.06
C SER A 150 9.50 7.46 13.19
N ASN A 151 8.93 6.37 13.69
CA ASN A 151 8.63 5.17 12.91
C ASN A 151 7.13 5.07 12.60
N LEU A 152 6.29 5.19 13.63
CA LEU A 152 4.84 5.11 13.51
C LEU A 152 4.19 6.49 13.51
N ILE A 153 4.76 7.42 14.29
CA ILE A 153 4.23 8.78 14.44
C ILE A 153 5.35 9.81 14.33
N SER A 154 5.04 10.95 13.74
CA SER A 154 5.98 12.07 13.64
C SER A 154 6.27 12.71 15.00
N LYS A 155 7.39 13.40 15.10
CA LYS A 155 7.83 14.05 16.36
C LYS A 155 6.86 15.12 16.89
N ASP A 156 6.13 15.76 15.98
CA ASP A 156 5.10 16.75 16.29
C ASP A 156 3.73 16.12 16.58
N LEU A 157 3.63 14.77 16.54
CA LEU A 157 2.41 13.98 16.74
C LEU A 157 1.29 14.28 15.75
N LYS A 158 1.60 14.82 14.59
CA LYS A 158 0.60 15.21 13.60
C LYS A 158 0.44 14.24 12.45
N THR A 159 1.44 13.42 12.19
CA THR A 159 1.44 12.47 11.08
C THR A 159 1.63 11.06 11.59
N THR A 160 0.81 10.14 11.13
CA THR A 160 0.93 8.69 11.39
C THR A 160 0.80 7.91 10.09
N ALA A 161 1.13 6.63 10.16
CA ALA A 161 0.95 5.69 9.08
C ALA A 161 -0.19 4.70 9.39
N LEU A 162 -0.98 4.38 8.36
CA LEU A 162 -1.88 3.23 8.38
C LEU A 162 -1.33 2.18 7.43
N LEU A 163 -1.27 0.95 7.88
CA LEU A 163 -0.78 -0.20 7.13
C LEU A 163 -1.96 -1.10 6.78
N ILE A 164 -2.13 -1.39 5.50
CA ILE A 164 -3.12 -2.34 4.98
C ILE A 164 -2.35 -3.52 4.42
N PRO A 165 -2.30 -4.67 5.12
CA PRO A 165 -1.71 -5.89 4.57
C PRO A 165 -2.48 -6.33 3.33
N LEU A 166 -1.76 -6.71 2.27
CA LEU A 166 -2.34 -7.24 1.02
C LEU A 166 -2.40 -8.76 1.01
N SER A 167 -1.92 -9.41 2.07
CA SER A 167 -2.04 -10.84 2.23
C SER A 167 -3.46 -11.19 2.65
N ALA A 168 -4.13 -12.07 1.89
CA ALA A 168 -5.34 -12.72 2.35
C ALA A 168 -5.03 -13.57 3.60
N ASP A 169 -6.04 -13.81 4.46
CA ASP A 169 -5.92 -14.73 5.60
C ASP A 169 -5.43 -16.13 5.17
N ASP A 170 -5.63 -16.49 3.90
CA ASP A 170 -5.08 -17.68 3.27
C ASP A 170 -3.87 -17.30 2.40
N PRO A 171 -2.65 -17.70 2.80
CA PRO A 171 -1.43 -17.38 2.05
C PRO A 171 -1.38 -18.00 0.64
N THR A 172 -2.32 -18.89 0.31
CA THR A 172 -2.43 -19.50 -1.02
C THR A 172 -3.28 -18.66 -1.99
N VAL A 173 -3.98 -17.65 -1.48
CA VAL A 173 -4.83 -16.76 -2.27
C VAL A 173 -3.99 -15.59 -2.78
N ILE A 174 -3.65 -15.64 -4.06
CA ILE A 174 -3.09 -14.49 -4.78
C ILE A 174 -4.25 -13.53 -5.06
N ILE A 175 -4.16 -12.30 -4.60
CA ILE A 175 -5.15 -11.28 -4.91
C ILE A 175 -5.10 -11.02 -6.41
N ASP A 176 -6.24 -11.18 -7.09
CA ASP A 176 -6.36 -10.90 -8.51
C ASP A 176 -6.01 -9.43 -8.81
N ASP A 177 -5.22 -9.19 -9.84
CA ASP A 177 -4.78 -7.84 -10.26
C ASP A 177 -5.94 -6.87 -10.47
N GLU A 178 -7.10 -7.34 -10.93
CA GLU A 178 -8.29 -6.50 -11.11
C GLU A 178 -8.91 -6.10 -9.76
N ILE A 179 -8.92 -7.03 -8.81
CA ILE A 179 -9.39 -6.77 -7.43
C ILE A 179 -8.44 -5.77 -6.76
N LEU A 180 -7.13 -5.97 -6.88
CA LEU A 180 -6.11 -5.07 -6.33
C LEU A 180 -6.22 -3.66 -6.92
N LYS A 181 -6.37 -3.53 -8.24
CA LYS A 181 -6.53 -2.23 -8.91
C LYS A 181 -7.79 -1.51 -8.43
N LYS A 182 -8.91 -2.24 -8.30
CA LYS A 182 -10.15 -1.67 -7.80
C LYS A 182 -10.02 -1.23 -6.35
N MET A 183 -9.45 -2.06 -5.48
CA MET A 183 -9.20 -1.74 -4.08
C MET A 183 -8.33 -0.49 -3.93
N ILE A 184 -7.23 -0.37 -4.69
CA ILE A 184 -6.37 0.82 -4.69
C ILE A 184 -7.15 2.07 -5.15
N PHE A 185 -8.01 1.92 -6.15
CA PHE A 185 -8.86 3.03 -6.62
C PHE A 185 -9.85 3.48 -5.54
N ASP A 186 -10.53 2.53 -4.89
CA ASP A 186 -11.51 2.80 -3.84
C ASP A 186 -10.82 3.43 -2.61
N ILE A 187 -9.63 2.94 -2.21
CA ILE A 187 -8.81 3.55 -1.16
C ILE A 187 -8.46 5.01 -1.49
N ARG A 188 -8.00 5.27 -2.71
CA ARG A 188 -7.68 6.65 -3.14
C ARG A 188 -8.89 7.56 -3.13
N SER A 189 -10.04 7.08 -3.57
CA SER A 189 -11.29 7.83 -3.53
C SER A 189 -11.68 8.20 -2.10
N THR A 190 -11.55 7.26 -1.16
CA THR A 190 -11.78 7.51 0.27
C THR A 190 -10.79 8.51 0.84
N MET A 191 -9.51 8.42 0.47
CA MET A 191 -8.49 9.39 0.90
C MET A 191 -8.78 10.81 0.38
N ASP A 192 -9.24 10.95 -0.86
CA ASP A 192 -9.56 12.25 -1.45
C ASP A 192 -10.78 12.88 -0.77
N GLU A 193 -11.81 12.09 -0.44
CA GLU A 193 -12.98 12.54 0.34
C GLU A 193 -12.53 13.14 1.70
N TYR A 194 -11.65 12.43 2.43
CA TYR A 194 -11.15 12.93 3.72
C TYR A 194 -10.22 14.13 3.62
N ARG A 195 -9.52 14.32 2.50
CA ARG A 195 -8.69 15.50 2.27
C ARG A 195 -9.51 16.74 2.06
N ASP A 196 -10.62 16.62 1.34
CA ASP A 196 -11.52 17.74 1.04
C ASP A 196 -12.32 18.18 2.27
N ASP A 197 -12.66 17.24 3.16
CA ASP A 197 -13.35 17.54 4.43
C ASP A 197 -12.42 18.21 5.47
N ALA A 198 -11.10 18.08 5.33
CA ALA A 198 -10.10 18.66 6.22
C ALA A 198 -9.57 20.04 5.78
N SER A 199 -10.00 20.57 4.64
CA SER A 199 -9.62 21.87 4.08
C SER A 199 -10.77 22.87 4.19
#